data_382de96747f7239c1d7747a107fff0aa
#
_entry.id   382de96747f7239c1d7747a107fff0aa
#
_cell.length_a   1.000
_cell.length_b   1.000
_cell.length_c   1.000
_cell.angle_alpha   90.00
_cell.angle_beta   90.00
_cell.angle_gamma   90.00
#
_symmetry.space_group_name_H-M   'P 1'
#
loop_
_entity.id
_entity.type
_entity.pdbx_description
1 polymer ?
#
loop_
_entity_poly.entity_id
_entity_poly.type
_entity_poly.pdbx_seq_one_letter_code
_entity_poly.pdbx_strand_id
1 'polypeptide(L)'
;MSRYDTDMLPPGLRHQLAQLYPDYEIVAAWELAPDSGATRQATQKAAGYGRPVHIALRGGHGETLELVWRVATANVFGHDRRADRAGNMLLAYDDFSRIPDHVQALDVGAINSDGSLSSLRGSGELYLITSYARGAIYADDLREVARTGKATAKDLGRVQVLAHYLAKLHTPLADPPRYRRAIRDLIGHGEGIYGIVDAYGEEVPSAAPPRLAELERACAQWRWDLRGKASRLCRTHGDFHPFNVVFDDGTHFTTLDASRGTCGDPADDLTAMAVNFLLFGMESRASWRTGLGMLWHAFWNEYFAARPDPELLACAPPYWTWRTLVVCNPVFYPELSAQGRDRLLGLAERALSARRLDLAWADELFR
;
A
#
# COMPACT_ATOMS: atom_id res chain seq x y z
N MET A 1 20.87 27.46 32.30
CA MET A 1 19.54 26.92 32.69
C MET A 1 18.54 27.56 31.76
N SER A 2 18.05 26.83 30.74
CA SER A 2 16.93 27.29 29.92
C SER A 2 15.71 27.32 30.82
N ARG A 3 15.04 28.47 30.88
CA ARG A 3 13.81 28.67 31.66
C ARG A 3 12.78 27.63 31.17
N TYR A 4 12.10 27.00 32.10
CA TYR A 4 10.93 26.18 31.86
C TYR A 4 9.87 27.04 31.19
N ASP A 5 9.64 26.84 29.91
CA ASP A 5 8.74 27.70 29.13
C ASP A 5 7.49 26.90 28.78
N THR A 6 6.43 27.15 29.54
CA THR A 6 5.13 26.52 29.27
C THR A 6 4.50 27.04 27.98
N ASP A 7 4.96 28.20 27.47
CA ASP A 7 4.44 28.80 26.25
C ASP A 7 4.91 28.06 24.98
N MET A 8 5.93 27.21 25.10
CA MET A 8 6.34 26.31 24.03
C MET A 8 5.30 25.23 23.70
N LEU A 9 4.37 24.93 24.62
CA LEU A 9 3.36 23.91 24.38
C LEU A 9 2.25 24.47 23.48
N PRO A 10 1.84 23.69 22.43
CA PRO A 10 0.70 24.08 21.60
C PRO A 10 -0.56 24.33 22.44
N PRO A 11 -1.37 25.36 22.13
CA PRO A 11 -2.61 25.65 22.90
C PRO A 11 -3.55 24.44 22.98
N GLY A 12 -3.69 23.65 21.90
CA GLY A 12 -4.49 22.44 21.90
C GLY A 12 -3.99 21.39 22.90
N LEU A 13 -2.66 21.26 23.08
CA LEU A 13 -2.10 20.33 24.06
C LEU A 13 -2.38 20.82 25.50
N ARG A 14 -2.23 22.10 25.75
CA ARG A 14 -2.59 22.67 27.08
C ARG A 14 -4.06 22.41 27.41
N HIS A 15 -4.95 22.63 26.46
CA HIS A 15 -6.37 22.35 26.62
C HIS A 15 -6.65 20.87 26.90
N GLN A 16 -6.03 19.96 26.11
CA GLN A 16 -6.17 18.52 26.30
C GLN A 16 -5.66 18.05 27.67
N LEU A 17 -4.52 18.58 28.13
CA LEU A 17 -3.99 18.25 29.45
C LEU A 17 -4.90 18.73 30.58
N ALA A 18 -5.50 19.91 30.45
CA ALA A 18 -6.47 20.42 31.43
C ALA A 18 -7.75 19.54 31.46
N GLN A 19 -8.15 18.92 30.35
CA GLN A 19 -9.27 17.97 30.34
C GLN A 19 -8.91 16.62 30.95
N LEU A 20 -7.70 16.10 30.66
CA LEU A 20 -7.24 14.80 31.15
C LEU A 20 -6.88 14.84 32.64
N TYR A 21 -6.39 16.00 33.13
CA TYR A 21 -5.87 16.21 34.47
C TYR A 21 -6.41 17.52 35.06
N PRO A 22 -7.74 17.59 35.34
CA PRO A 22 -8.40 18.86 35.72
C PRO A 22 -7.90 19.45 37.05
N ASP A 23 -7.34 18.62 37.94
CA ASP A 23 -6.83 19.02 39.24
C ASP A 23 -5.34 19.40 39.24
N TYR A 24 -4.72 19.47 38.03
CA TYR A 24 -3.30 19.74 37.88
C TYR A 24 -3.03 20.99 37.05
N GLU A 25 -1.98 21.71 37.39
CA GLU A 25 -1.45 22.86 36.65
C GLU A 25 -0.12 22.50 35.96
N ILE A 26 0.08 23.00 34.74
CA ILE A 26 1.36 22.85 34.02
C ILE A 26 2.38 23.81 34.66
N VAL A 27 3.42 23.26 35.29
CA VAL A 27 4.44 24.05 35.96
C VAL A 27 5.74 24.18 35.19
N ALA A 28 6.03 23.25 34.29
CA ALA A 28 7.23 23.30 33.44
C ALA A 28 7.07 22.47 32.16
N ALA A 29 7.77 22.89 31.11
CA ALA A 29 7.93 22.09 29.88
C ALA A 29 9.32 22.36 29.28
N TRP A 30 9.93 21.33 28.66
CA TRP A 30 11.20 21.44 27.92
C TRP A 30 11.40 20.29 26.92
N GLU A 31 12.10 20.57 25.83
CA GLU A 31 12.48 19.52 24.88
C GLU A 31 13.51 18.56 25.49
N LEU A 32 13.32 17.26 25.26
CA LEU A 32 14.30 16.24 25.59
C LEU A 32 15.27 16.04 24.41
N ALA A 33 16.57 15.89 24.73
CA ALA A 33 17.57 15.57 23.72
C ALA A 33 17.33 14.15 23.14
N PRO A 34 17.79 13.86 21.91
CA PRO A 34 17.55 12.57 21.23
C PRO A 34 18.05 11.34 22.03
N ASP A 35 19.01 11.48 22.88
CA ASP A 35 19.57 10.43 23.75
C ASP A 35 19.24 10.64 25.24
N SER A 36 18.35 11.60 25.55
CA SER A 36 17.84 11.89 26.90
C SER A 36 18.86 11.84 28.05
N GLY A 37 20.15 11.93 27.74
CA GLY A 37 21.19 12.00 28.75
C GLY A 37 21.10 13.28 29.58
N ALA A 38 21.11 13.18 30.89
CA ALA A 38 21.13 14.30 31.80
C ALA A 38 22.42 15.15 31.68
N THR A 39 23.39 14.73 30.89
CA THR A 39 24.66 15.40 30.65
C THR A 39 24.69 16.02 29.26
N ARG A 40 25.09 17.29 29.17
CA ARG A 40 25.30 18.04 27.92
C ARG A 40 26.51 17.54 27.09
N GLN A 41 26.92 16.31 27.21
CA GLN A 41 27.96 15.73 26.37
C GLN A 41 27.42 15.48 24.97
N ALA A 42 28.27 15.62 23.95
CA ALA A 42 27.91 15.39 22.56
C ALA A 42 27.24 14.01 22.41
N THR A 43 26.00 13.98 21.92
CA THR A 43 25.22 12.77 21.79
C THR A 43 25.75 11.92 20.65
N GLN A 44 25.94 10.63 20.85
CA GLN A 44 26.30 9.71 19.77
C GLN A 44 25.13 9.52 18.78
N LYS A 45 23.89 9.77 19.24
CA LYS A 45 22.69 9.68 18.43
C LYS A 45 22.27 11.06 17.93
N ALA A 46 22.61 11.37 16.69
CA ALA A 46 22.35 12.68 16.08
C ALA A 46 20.87 12.94 15.71
N ALA A 47 20.04 11.90 15.56
CA ALA A 47 18.65 12.04 15.14
C ALA A 47 17.72 11.03 15.82
N GLY A 48 16.51 11.46 16.18
CA GLY A 48 15.38 10.63 16.60
C GLY A 48 14.18 10.80 15.66
N TYR A 49 13.12 10.06 15.91
CA TYR A 49 11.91 10.09 15.09
C TYR A 49 10.91 11.19 15.50
N GLY A 50 11.33 12.16 16.31
CA GLY A 50 10.55 13.27 16.77
C GLY A 50 11.31 14.08 17.83
N ARG A 51 10.68 15.13 18.34
CA ARG A 51 11.19 15.93 19.44
C ARG A 51 10.28 15.73 20.65
N PRO A 52 10.62 14.83 21.57
CA PRO A 52 9.83 14.62 22.76
C PRO A 52 9.92 15.84 23.68
N VAL A 53 8.78 16.21 24.26
CA VAL A 53 8.68 17.32 25.24
C VAL A 53 8.32 16.71 26.59
N HIS A 54 9.15 16.95 27.58
CA HIS A 54 8.84 16.67 28.96
C HIS A 54 7.89 17.75 29.50
N ILE A 55 6.88 17.33 30.26
CA ILE A 55 5.88 18.22 30.85
C ILE A 55 5.73 17.85 32.32
N ALA A 56 5.91 18.80 33.22
CA ALA A 56 5.66 18.62 34.64
C ALA A 56 4.34 19.29 35.02
N LEU A 57 3.47 18.55 35.69
CA LEU A 57 2.20 18.98 36.23
C LEU A 57 2.28 18.96 37.75
N ARG A 58 1.58 19.87 38.44
CA ARG A 58 1.45 19.93 39.89
C ARG A 58 -0.02 19.92 40.28
N GLY A 59 -0.41 19.02 41.15
CA GLY A 59 -1.73 18.93 41.72
C GLY A 59 -1.92 19.88 42.92
N GLY A 60 -3.17 20.10 43.32
CA GLY A 60 -3.54 21.03 44.39
C GLY A 60 -2.99 20.66 45.78
N HIS A 61 -2.61 19.39 45.98
CA HIS A 61 -2.01 18.93 47.25
C HIS A 61 -0.48 18.81 47.17
N GLY A 62 0.13 19.34 46.09
CA GLY A 62 1.58 19.39 45.92
C GLY A 62 2.18 18.13 45.26
N GLU A 63 1.36 17.16 44.87
CA GLU A 63 1.80 16.00 44.09
C GLU A 63 2.24 16.45 42.70
N THR A 64 3.23 15.73 42.12
CA THR A 64 3.73 16.01 40.78
C THR A 64 3.46 14.84 39.86
N LEU A 65 3.04 15.16 38.63
CA LEU A 65 2.91 14.19 37.53
C LEU A 65 3.82 14.60 36.37
N GLU A 66 4.65 13.70 35.92
CA GLU A 66 5.59 13.95 34.85
C GLU A 66 5.20 13.16 33.58
N LEU A 67 5.09 13.88 32.47
CA LEU A 67 4.61 13.35 31.19
C LEU A 67 5.64 13.58 30.09
N VAL A 68 5.58 12.78 29.05
CA VAL A 68 6.33 13.03 27.81
C VAL A 68 5.37 13.04 26.63
N TRP A 69 5.27 14.20 26.00
CA TRP A 69 4.52 14.34 24.75
C TRP A 69 5.43 14.10 23.55
N ARG A 70 4.96 13.31 22.57
CA ARG A 70 5.73 12.93 21.37
C ARG A 70 4.89 13.14 20.12
N VAL A 71 5.52 13.72 19.08
CA VAL A 71 4.98 13.79 17.72
C VAL A 71 6.01 13.19 16.78
N ALA A 72 5.61 12.22 15.98
CA ALA A 72 6.51 11.63 14.99
C ALA A 72 6.71 12.60 13.80
N THR A 73 7.97 12.79 13.39
CA THR A 73 8.33 13.57 12.21
C THR A 73 8.46 12.71 10.97
N ALA A 74 8.09 13.27 9.81
CA ALA A 74 8.26 12.58 8.54
C ALA A 74 9.75 12.32 8.25
N ASN A 75 10.08 11.08 7.89
CA ASN A 75 11.41 10.67 7.50
C ASN A 75 11.38 9.44 6.61
N VAL A 76 12.54 9.09 6.01
CA VAL A 76 12.67 7.96 5.06
C VAL A 76 12.74 6.58 5.72
N PHE A 77 12.72 6.51 7.06
CA PHE A 77 12.85 5.27 7.82
C PHE A 77 11.48 4.65 8.18
N GLY A 78 10.51 4.76 7.29
CA GLY A 78 9.18 4.19 7.49
C GLY A 78 8.17 5.13 8.14
N HIS A 79 8.44 6.45 8.17
CA HIS A 79 7.56 7.47 8.75
C HIS A 79 7.16 8.55 7.73
N ASP A 80 7.35 8.30 6.44
CA ASP A 80 7.14 9.28 5.37
C ASP A 80 5.65 9.62 5.18
N ARG A 81 4.74 8.66 5.30
CA ARG A 81 3.29 8.90 5.22
C ARG A 81 2.70 9.24 6.59
N ARG A 82 1.60 10.01 6.61
CA ARG A 82 0.83 10.24 7.84
C ARG A 82 0.32 8.92 8.43
N ALA A 83 -0.13 8.00 7.58
CA ALA A 83 -0.61 6.68 7.99
C ALA A 83 0.47 5.85 8.72
N ASP A 84 1.71 5.87 8.23
CA ASP A 84 2.83 5.18 8.89
C ASP A 84 3.06 5.71 10.31
N ARG A 85 3.04 7.03 10.46
CA ARG A 85 3.22 7.68 11.76
C ARG A 85 2.04 7.41 12.71
N ALA A 86 0.82 7.44 12.18
CA ALA A 86 -0.39 7.10 12.95
C ALA A 86 -0.36 5.65 13.42
N GLY A 87 -0.03 4.71 12.53
CA GLY A 87 0.10 3.29 12.88
C GLY A 87 1.15 3.05 13.97
N ASN A 88 2.31 3.72 13.89
CA ASN A 88 3.33 3.60 14.94
C ASN A 88 2.89 4.16 16.29
N MET A 89 2.09 5.23 16.32
CA MET A 89 1.56 5.78 17.57
C MET A 89 0.49 4.88 18.18
N LEU A 90 -0.40 4.33 17.35
CA LEU A 90 -1.40 3.38 17.80
C LEU A 90 -0.76 2.09 18.34
N LEU A 91 0.22 1.53 17.61
CA LEU A 91 0.96 0.35 18.06
C LEU A 91 1.67 0.60 19.40
N ALA A 92 2.29 1.77 19.58
CA ALA A 92 2.93 2.13 20.84
C ALA A 92 1.89 2.23 21.99
N TYR A 93 0.73 2.78 21.72
CA TYR A 93 -0.36 2.88 22.71
C TYR A 93 -0.86 1.49 23.12
N ASP A 94 -1.04 0.60 22.17
CA ASP A 94 -1.56 -0.74 22.39
C ASP A 94 -0.56 -1.65 23.12
N ASP A 95 0.74 -1.48 22.89
CA ASP A 95 1.76 -2.44 23.31
C ASP A 95 2.60 -2.04 24.52
N PHE A 96 2.74 -0.74 24.84
CA PHE A 96 3.62 -0.30 25.93
C PHE A 96 3.28 -0.93 27.29
N SER A 97 2.00 -1.09 27.58
CA SER A 97 1.52 -1.71 28.82
C SER A 97 1.80 -3.23 28.92
N ARG A 98 2.16 -3.87 27.80
CA ARG A 98 2.47 -5.31 27.74
C ARG A 98 3.93 -5.62 28.05
N ILE A 99 4.78 -4.59 28.11
CA ILE A 99 6.22 -4.73 28.36
C ILE A 99 6.47 -4.46 29.85
N PRO A 100 7.04 -5.44 30.61
CA PRO A 100 7.40 -5.20 32.01
C PRO A 100 8.36 -4.02 32.16
N ASP A 101 8.19 -3.24 33.21
CA ASP A 101 9.02 -2.08 33.56
C ASP A 101 9.10 -0.99 32.48
N HIS A 102 8.14 -0.94 31.56
CA HIS A 102 8.03 0.07 30.52
C HIS A 102 7.18 1.26 30.96
N VAL A 103 7.46 2.44 30.39
CA VAL A 103 6.58 3.62 30.56
C VAL A 103 5.20 3.30 29.98
N GLN A 104 4.15 3.84 30.60
CA GLN A 104 2.78 3.64 30.11
C GLN A 104 2.44 4.67 29.03
N ALA A 105 1.71 4.25 28.02
CA ALA A 105 1.05 5.15 27.09
C ALA A 105 -0.29 5.60 27.70
N LEU A 106 -0.40 6.87 28.02
CA LEU A 106 -1.55 7.42 28.77
C LEU A 106 -2.64 7.94 27.85
N ASP A 107 -2.26 8.42 26.66
CA ASP A 107 -3.17 8.93 25.64
C ASP A 107 -2.53 8.75 24.23
N VAL A 108 -3.36 8.57 23.24
CA VAL A 108 -3.02 8.63 21.82
C VAL A 108 -4.08 9.44 21.11
N GLY A 109 -3.69 10.22 20.10
CA GLY A 109 -4.67 11.09 19.46
C GLY A 109 -4.17 11.75 18.19
N ALA A 110 -5.02 12.60 17.64
CA ALA A 110 -4.76 13.39 16.44
C ALA A 110 -4.58 14.87 16.78
N ILE A 111 -3.64 15.51 16.08
CA ILE A 111 -3.53 16.96 16.02
C ILE A 111 -4.36 17.42 14.82
N ASN A 112 -5.40 18.18 15.06
CA ASN A 112 -6.30 18.71 14.05
C ASN A 112 -5.65 19.87 13.28
N SER A 113 -6.21 20.23 12.11
CA SER A 113 -5.69 21.32 11.28
C SER A 113 -5.76 22.69 11.95
N ASP A 114 -6.66 22.88 12.91
CA ASP A 114 -6.79 24.09 13.73
C ASP A 114 -5.86 24.09 14.95
N GLY A 115 -5.07 23.04 15.14
CA GLY A 115 -4.15 22.87 16.27
C GLY A 115 -4.80 22.30 17.53
N SER A 116 -6.10 22.03 17.54
CA SER A 116 -6.75 21.29 18.62
C SER A 116 -6.34 19.81 18.62
N LEU A 117 -6.52 19.12 19.74
CA LEU A 117 -6.24 17.69 19.85
C LEU A 117 -7.56 16.90 19.98
N SER A 118 -7.58 15.73 19.36
CA SER A 118 -8.66 14.75 19.53
C SER A 118 -8.06 13.47 20.09
N SER A 119 -8.43 13.09 21.31
CA SER A 119 -8.02 11.83 21.91
C SER A 119 -8.70 10.65 21.21
N LEU A 120 -7.93 9.61 20.95
CA LEU A 120 -8.39 8.29 20.51
C LEU A 120 -8.30 7.25 21.65
N ARG A 121 -8.00 7.71 22.88
CA ARG A 121 -8.00 6.86 24.06
C ARG A 121 -9.38 6.21 24.23
N GLY A 122 -9.43 4.90 24.21
CA GLY A 122 -10.67 4.14 24.29
C GLY A 122 -11.40 3.95 22.96
N SER A 123 -10.84 4.43 21.83
CA SER A 123 -11.29 3.98 20.51
C SER A 123 -10.85 2.51 20.29
N GLY A 124 -11.68 1.75 19.59
CA GLY A 124 -11.30 0.45 19.04
C GLY A 124 -10.78 0.62 17.62
N GLU A 125 -11.60 0.23 16.64
CA GLU A 125 -11.25 0.31 15.22
C GLU A 125 -11.49 1.71 14.62
N LEU A 126 -10.67 2.06 13.65
CA LEU A 126 -10.90 3.24 12.81
C LEU A 126 -11.80 2.88 11.63
N TYR A 127 -12.57 3.84 11.16
CA TYR A 127 -13.48 3.64 10.03
C TYR A 127 -13.27 4.68 8.94
N LEU A 128 -13.65 4.32 7.72
CA LEU A 128 -13.69 5.20 6.56
C LEU A 128 -15.13 5.23 5.99
N ILE A 129 -15.65 6.42 5.71
CA ILE A 129 -16.91 6.61 5.00
C ILE A 129 -16.59 7.16 3.62
N THR A 130 -17.08 6.50 2.58
CA THR A 130 -16.91 6.91 1.19
C THR A 130 -18.25 7.18 0.51
N SER A 131 -18.25 7.86 -0.64
CA SER A 131 -19.40 7.89 -1.51
C SER A 131 -19.65 6.51 -2.13
N TYR A 132 -20.89 6.21 -2.47
CA TYR A 132 -21.26 4.96 -3.14
C TYR A 132 -21.16 5.10 -4.66
N ALA A 133 -20.46 4.18 -5.31
CA ALA A 133 -20.41 4.06 -6.76
C ALA A 133 -21.58 3.21 -7.26
N ARG A 134 -22.42 3.76 -8.15
CA ARG A 134 -23.54 3.04 -8.75
C ARG A 134 -23.12 2.36 -10.04
N GLY A 135 -23.58 1.13 -10.27
CA GLY A 135 -23.29 0.35 -11.48
C GLY A 135 -22.95 -1.10 -11.17
N ALA A 136 -22.28 -1.77 -12.12
CA ALA A 136 -21.81 -3.13 -12.00
C ALA A 136 -20.28 -3.19 -11.98
N ILE A 137 -19.70 -4.10 -11.20
CA ILE A 137 -18.24 -4.30 -11.17
C ILE A 137 -17.77 -4.87 -12.51
N TYR A 138 -16.62 -4.39 -12.99
CA TYR A 138 -16.06 -4.83 -14.27
C TYR A 138 -15.73 -6.34 -14.30
N ALA A 139 -15.49 -6.95 -13.16
CA ALA A 139 -15.32 -8.40 -13.04
C ALA A 139 -16.54 -9.19 -13.58
N ASP A 140 -17.75 -8.64 -13.48
CA ASP A 140 -18.95 -9.31 -14.00
C ASP A 140 -18.96 -9.33 -15.55
N ASP A 141 -18.47 -8.26 -16.21
CA ASP A 141 -18.28 -8.26 -17.65
C ASP A 141 -17.26 -9.35 -18.06
N LEU A 142 -16.15 -9.46 -17.35
CA LEU A 142 -15.13 -10.48 -17.66
C LEU A 142 -15.66 -11.90 -17.46
N ARG A 143 -16.48 -12.15 -16.42
CA ARG A 143 -17.19 -13.42 -16.23
C ARG A 143 -18.12 -13.72 -17.41
N GLU A 144 -18.86 -12.73 -17.88
CA GLU A 144 -19.77 -12.92 -19.02
C GLU A 144 -19.00 -13.21 -20.29
N VAL A 145 -17.88 -12.51 -20.54
CA VAL A 145 -16.98 -12.81 -21.69
C VAL A 145 -16.37 -14.21 -21.56
N ALA A 146 -15.97 -14.64 -20.36
CA ALA A 146 -15.48 -16.00 -20.13
C ALA A 146 -16.56 -17.05 -20.42
N ARG A 147 -17.79 -16.81 -19.96
CA ARG A 147 -18.96 -17.70 -20.15
C ARG A 147 -19.40 -17.80 -21.59
N THR A 148 -19.45 -16.69 -22.32
CA THR A 148 -19.93 -16.65 -23.72
C THR A 148 -18.85 -16.96 -24.75
N GLY A 149 -17.59 -16.81 -24.35
CA GLY A 149 -16.42 -16.97 -25.24
C GLY A 149 -16.25 -15.84 -26.27
N LYS A 150 -16.96 -14.72 -26.11
CA LYS A 150 -16.94 -13.62 -27.08
C LYS A 150 -16.92 -12.26 -26.40
N ALA A 151 -15.99 -11.39 -26.81
CA ALA A 151 -16.02 -9.98 -26.49
C ALA A 151 -16.96 -9.22 -27.44
N THR A 152 -17.75 -8.30 -26.89
CA THR A 152 -18.63 -7.41 -27.64
C THR A 152 -17.95 -6.07 -27.92
N ALA A 153 -18.58 -5.21 -28.74
CA ALA A 153 -18.12 -3.83 -28.93
C ALA A 153 -18.14 -3.02 -27.62
N LYS A 154 -19.09 -3.31 -26.72
CA LYS A 154 -19.17 -2.69 -25.38
C LYS A 154 -17.94 -3.06 -24.54
N ASP A 155 -17.54 -4.34 -24.52
CA ASP A 155 -16.39 -4.82 -23.76
C ASP A 155 -15.10 -4.19 -24.27
N LEU A 156 -14.91 -4.12 -25.59
CA LEU A 156 -13.77 -3.43 -26.19
C LEU A 156 -13.76 -1.93 -25.88
N GLY A 157 -14.90 -1.26 -25.94
CA GLY A 157 -15.03 0.14 -25.55
C GLY A 157 -14.66 0.38 -24.06
N ARG A 158 -15.08 -0.52 -23.16
CA ARG A 158 -14.73 -0.45 -21.74
C ARG A 158 -13.22 -0.65 -21.51
N VAL A 159 -12.61 -1.63 -22.14
CA VAL A 159 -11.15 -1.84 -22.06
C VAL A 159 -10.38 -0.62 -22.57
N GLN A 160 -10.83 -0.02 -23.68
CA GLN A 160 -10.19 1.17 -24.24
C GLN A 160 -10.22 2.34 -23.26
N VAL A 161 -11.37 2.64 -22.66
CA VAL A 161 -11.45 3.75 -21.69
C VAL A 161 -10.64 3.49 -20.43
N LEU A 162 -10.52 2.23 -19.97
CA LEU A 162 -9.65 1.86 -18.85
C LEU A 162 -8.16 2.08 -19.18
N ALA A 163 -7.72 1.65 -20.35
CA ALA A 163 -6.35 1.86 -20.81
C ALA A 163 -6.01 3.35 -20.96
N HIS A 164 -6.89 4.14 -21.55
CA HIS A 164 -6.73 5.58 -21.68
C HIS A 164 -6.78 6.32 -20.33
N TYR A 165 -7.61 5.86 -19.40
CA TYR A 165 -7.64 6.39 -18.03
C TYR A 165 -6.30 6.20 -17.35
N LEU A 166 -5.72 4.99 -17.39
CA LEU A 166 -4.40 4.73 -16.82
C LEU A 166 -3.31 5.56 -17.51
N ALA A 167 -3.32 5.65 -18.84
CA ALA A 167 -2.36 6.47 -19.57
C ALA A 167 -2.39 7.95 -19.11
N LYS A 168 -3.59 8.48 -18.81
CA LYS A 168 -3.79 9.83 -18.28
C LYS A 168 -3.43 9.93 -16.80
N LEU A 169 -3.77 8.90 -15.98
CA LEU A 169 -3.48 8.87 -14.55
C LEU A 169 -1.98 8.86 -14.28
N HIS A 170 -1.21 8.10 -15.04
CA HIS A 170 0.22 7.90 -14.86
C HIS A 170 1.06 9.15 -15.16
N THR A 171 0.68 10.28 -14.55
CA THR A 171 1.45 11.52 -14.64
C THR A 171 2.76 11.41 -13.88
N PRO A 172 3.91 11.77 -14.50
CA PRO A 172 5.20 11.69 -13.84
C PRO A 172 5.29 12.54 -12.57
N LEU A 173 6.00 12.04 -11.58
CA LEU A 173 6.28 12.70 -10.31
C LEU A 173 7.79 12.74 -10.06
N ALA A 174 8.30 13.85 -9.50
CA ALA A 174 9.72 14.03 -9.22
C ALA A 174 10.00 13.82 -7.72
N ASP A 175 9.98 12.57 -7.27
CA ASP A 175 10.24 12.23 -5.86
C ASP A 175 10.95 10.85 -5.75
N PRO A 176 12.28 10.79 -5.97
CA PRO A 176 13.03 9.53 -5.92
C PRO A 176 12.88 8.73 -4.60
N PRO A 177 12.80 9.34 -3.41
CA PRO A 177 12.50 8.62 -2.19
C PRO A 177 11.16 7.86 -2.23
N ARG A 178 10.11 8.46 -2.79
CA ARG A 178 8.80 7.79 -2.95
C ARG A 178 8.86 6.60 -3.88
N TYR A 179 9.61 6.67 -4.97
CA TYR A 179 9.79 5.51 -5.85
C TYR A 179 10.45 4.34 -5.12
N ARG A 180 11.53 4.63 -4.37
CA ARG A 180 12.19 3.61 -3.54
C ARG A 180 11.27 3.04 -2.46
N ARG A 181 10.37 3.87 -1.92
CA ARG A 181 9.34 3.42 -0.99
C ARG A 181 8.35 2.47 -1.67
N ALA A 182 7.83 2.82 -2.85
CA ALA A 182 6.88 1.99 -3.60
C ALA A 182 7.47 0.61 -3.93
N ILE A 183 8.75 0.56 -4.35
CA ILE A 183 9.43 -0.73 -4.59
C ILE A 183 9.62 -1.53 -3.28
N ARG A 184 9.93 -0.86 -2.16
CA ARG A 184 10.03 -1.55 -0.86
C ARG A 184 8.69 -2.14 -0.45
N ASP A 185 7.61 -1.39 -0.64
CA ASP A 185 6.26 -1.84 -0.31
C ASP A 185 5.81 -2.99 -1.23
N LEU A 186 6.13 -2.94 -2.52
CA LEU A 186 5.90 -4.06 -3.45
C LEU A 186 6.51 -5.37 -2.94
N ILE A 187 7.73 -5.32 -2.40
CA ILE A 187 8.45 -6.54 -1.98
C ILE A 187 8.08 -6.92 -0.54
N GLY A 188 8.19 -6.00 0.41
CA GLY A 188 8.24 -6.30 1.84
C GLY A 188 7.08 -5.79 2.68
N HIS A 189 6.02 -5.22 2.09
CA HIS A 189 4.81 -4.86 2.82
C HIS A 189 3.94 -6.09 3.09
N GLY A 190 3.10 -6.04 4.12
CA GLY A 190 2.15 -7.12 4.43
C GLY A 190 1.15 -7.44 3.30
N GLU A 191 0.88 -6.48 2.42
CA GLU A 191 0.12 -6.68 1.19
C GLU A 191 0.99 -6.81 -0.07
N GLY A 192 2.31 -6.75 0.09
CA GLY A 192 3.31 -6.99 -0.95
C GLY A 192 3.64 -8.46 -1.14
N ILE A 193 4.73 -8.74 -1.85
CA ILE A 193 5.11 -10.13 -2.19
C ILE A 193 5.30 -10.97 -0.93
N TYR A 194 6.05 -10.50 0.06
CA TYR A 194 6.31 -11.27 1.28
C TYR A 194 5.03 -11.55 2.08
N GLY A 195 4.21 -10.52 2.33
CA GLY A 195 2.98 -10.74 3.09
C GLY A 195 1.94 -11.59 2.35
N ILE A 196 1.89 -11.54 1.01
CA ILE A 196 1.03 -12.45 0.23
C ILE A 196 1.56 -13.88 0.31
N VAL A 197 2.87 -14.10 0.29
CA VAL A 197 3.47 -15.44 0.44
C VAL A 197 3.26 -15.98 1.86
N ASP A 198 3.40 -15.16 2.90
CA ASP A 198 3.08 -15.55 4.28
C ASP A 198 1.63 -16.04 4.46
N ALA A 199 0.72 -15.56 3.60
CA ALA A 199 -0.69 -15.96 3.61
C ALA A 199 -0.99 -17.26 2.83
N TYR A 200 0.04 -17.88 2.19
CA TYR A 200 -0.13 -19.20 1.59
C TYR A 200 -0.08 -20.30 2.64
N GLY A 201 -0.98 -21.28 2.53
CA GLY A 201 -0.89 -22.50 3.32
C GLY A 201 0.24 -23.43 2.83
N GLU A 202 0.69 -24.32 3.69
CA GLU A 202 1.79 -25.26 3.38
C GLU A 202 1.46 -26.25 2.25
N GLU A 203 0.18 -26.57 2.05
CA GLU A 203 -0.28 -27.58 1.09
C GLU A 203 -1.08 -26.99 -0.08
N VAL A 204 -0.68 -25.82 -0.58
CA VAL A 204 -1.33 -25.23 -1.76
C VAL A 204 -0.84 -25.93 -3.03
N PRO A 205 -1.72 -26.60 -3.79
CA PRO A 205 -1.32 -27.26 -5.03
C PRO A 205 -0.64 -26.30 -6.00
N SER A 206 0.49 -26.71 -6.58
CA SER A 206 1.33 -25.95 -7.50
C SER A 206 2.00 -24.69 -6.91
N ALA A 207 1.86 -24.44 -5.61
CA ALA A 207 2.50 -23.32 -4.91
C ALA A 207 3.20 -23.79 -3.61
N ALA A 208 3.98 -24.88 -3.72
CA ALA A 208 4.73 -25.42 -2.60
C ALA A 208 5.76 -24.41 -2.05
N PRO A 209 6.10 -24.45 -0.75
CA PRO A 209 7.02 -23.50 -0.12
C PRO A 209 8.35 -23.28 -0.85
N PRO A 210 9.04 -24.31 -1.42
CA PRO A 210 10.27 -24.07 -2.16
C PRO A 210 10.06 -23.19 -3.41
N ARG A 211 8.93 -23.33 -4.12
CA ARG A 211 8.59 -22.52 -5.30
C ARG A 211 8.34 -21.07 -4.91
N LEU A 212 7.60 -20.85 -3.83
CA LEU A 212 7.33 -19.52 -3.30
C LEU A 212 8.62 -18.82 -2.87
N ALA A 213 9.51 -19.54 -2.17
CA ALA A 213 10.81 -19.02 -1.75
C ALA A 213 11.70 -18.60 -2.94
N GLU A 214 11.65 -19.32 -4.07
CA GLU A 214 12.36 -18.92 -5.30
C GLU A 214 11.79 -17.64 -5.90
N LEU A 215 10.45 -17.52 -5.95
CA LEU A 215 9.78 -16.32 -6.43
C LEU A 215 10.13 -15.11 -5.57
N GLU A 216 10.10 -15.24 -4.24
CA GLU A 216 10.51 -14.17 -3.32
C GLU A 216 11.95 -13.74 -3.55
N ARG A 217 12.87 -14.69 -3.64
CA ARG A 217 14.30 -14.42 -3.84
C ARG A 217 14.54 -13.67 -5.15
N ALA A 218 13.89 -14.12 -6.23
CA ALA A 218 13.99 -13.45 -7.53
C ALA A 218 13.42 -12.03 -7.46
N CYS A 219 12.27 -11.83 -6.80
CA CYS A 219 11.66 -10.50 -6.65
C CYS A 219 12.50 -9.57 -5.74
N ALA A 220 13.14 -10.10 -4.69
CA ALA A 220 14.04 -9.32 -3.84
C ALA A 220 15.22 -8.74 -4.64
N GLN A 221 15.76 -9.48 -5.61
CA GLN A 221 16.78 -8.96 -6.52
C GLN A 221 16.26 -7.80 -7.35
N TRP A 222 15.04 -7.85 -7.84
CA TRP A 222 14.43 -6.77 -8.62
C TRP A 222 14.31 -5.44 -7.86
N ARG A 223 14.25 -5.47 -6.52
CA ARG A 223 14.31 -4.24 -5.72
C ARG A 223 15.55 -3.40 -6.02
N TRP A 224 16.70 -4.04 -6.26
CA TRP A 224 17.95 -3.35 -6.61
C TRP A 224 17.94 -2.89 -8.05
N ASP A 225 17.43 -3.70 -8.96
CA ASP A 225 17.38 -3.39 -10.39
C ASP A 225 16.48 -2.18 -10.69
N LEU A 226 15.34 -2.09 -10.01
CA LEU A 226 14.41 -0.97 -10.14
C LEU A 226 14.85 0.30 -9.40
N ARG A 227 15.72 0.19 -8.40
CA ARG A 227 16.09 1.33 -7.54
C ARG A 227 16.62 2.55 -8.31
N GLY A 228 17.29 2.34 -9.40
CA GLY A 228 17.84 3.39 -10.26
C GLY A 228 16.82 4.04 -11.21
N LYS A 229 15.59 3.52 -11.29
CA LYS A 229 14.58 3.94 -12.26
C LYS A 229 13.55 4.92 -11.68
N ALA A 230 13.98 5.82 -10.81
CA ALA A 230 13.08 6.76 -10.11
C ALA A 230 12.34 7.73 -11.05
N SER A 231 12.82 7.94 -12.28
CA SER A 231 12.11 8.68 -13.34
C SER A 231 10.78 8.04 -13.76
N ARG A 232 10.56 6.76 -13.43
CA ARG A 232 9.33 6.04 -13.69
C ARG A 232 8.23 6.33 -12.66
N LEU A 233 8.56 7.02 -11.56
CA LEU A 233 7.55 7.38 -10.56
C LEU A 233 6.43 8.19 -11.20
N CYS A 234 5.23 7.72 -11.05
CA CYS A 234 4.02 8.41 -11.50
C CYS A 234 2.90 8.30 -10.47
N ARG A 235 1.81 9.00 -10.72
CA ARG A 235 0.56 8.76 -10.00
C ARG A 235 -0.02 7.42 -10.44
N THR A 236 -0.41 6.60 -9.48
CA THR A 236 -1.04 5.30 -9.70
C THR A 236 -2.33 5.20 -8.91
N HIS A 237 -3.18 4.25 -9.26
CA HIS A 237 -4.29 3.82 -8.42
C HIS A 237 -3.76 2.92 -7.27
N GLY A 238 -2.79 2.07 -7.58
CA GLY A 238 -2.13 1.16 -6.63
C GLY A 238 -2.86 -0.17 -6.42
N ASP A 239 -4.13 -0.30 -6.87
CA ASP A 239 -4.90 -1.54 -6.86
C ASP A 239 -5.94 -1.59 -7.98
N PHE A 240 -5.51 -1.31 -9.21
CA PHE A 240 -6.40 -1.19 -10.38
C PHE A 240 -6.73 -2.55 -10.99
N HIS A 241 -7.71 -3.23 -10.41
CA HIS A 241 -8.18 -4.53 -10.89
C HIS A 241 -9.72 -4.52 -11.12
N PRO A 242 -10.29 -5.51 -11.84
CA PRO A 242 -11.70 -5.48 -12.26
C PRO A 242 -12.73 -5.36 -11.12
N PHE A 243 -12.39 -5.79 -9.91
CA PHE A 243 -13.30 -5.70 -8.76
C PHE A 243 -13.32 -4.29 -8.14
N ASN A 244 -12.33 -3.43 -8.48
CA ASN A 244 -12.23 -2.04 -8.04
C ASN A 244 -12.65 -1.04 -9.13
N VAL A 245 -13.34 -1.51 -10.17
CA VAL A 245 -13.88 -0.69 -11.25
C VAL A 245 -15.37 -0.95 -11.36
N VAL A 246 -16.18 0.10 -11.25
CA VAL A 246 -17.66 0.03 -11.36
C VAL A 246 -18.08 0.83 -12.59
N PHE A 247 -18.63 0.15 -13.57
CA PHE A 247 -19.21 0.79 -14.76
C PHE A 247 -20.69 1.09 -14.56
N ASP A 248 -21.14 2.22 -15.10
CA ASP A 248 -22.54 2.43 -15.39
C ASP A 248 -23.00 1.59 -16.61
N ASP A 249 -24.16 1.89 -17.19
CA ASP A 249 -24.65 1.17 -18.37
C ASP A 249 -23.79 1.37 -19.63
N GLY A 250 -22.95 2.41 -19.66
CA GLY A 250 -22.08 2.75 -20.79
C GLY A 250 -20.61 2.41 -20.57
N THR A 251 -19.76 3.37 -20.88
CA THR A 251 -18.30 3.33 -20.71
C THR A 251 -17.79 4.26 -19.61
N HIS A 252 -18.66 4.99 -18.95
CA HIS A 252 -18.30 5.78 -17.77
C HIS A 252 -18.15 4.86 -16.55
N PHE A 253 -17.10 5.09 -15.76
CA PHE A 253 -16.81 4.26 -14.59
C PHE A 253 -16.31 5.09 -13.41
N THR A 254 -16.37 4.47 -12.25
CA THR A 254 -15.80 4.96 -10.98
C THR A 254 -14.82 3.91 -10.47
N THR A 255 -13.66 4.34 -9.98
CA THR A 255 -12.70 3.45 -9.30
C THR A 255 -12.95 3.42 -7.80
N LEU A 256 -12.65 2.29 -7.18
CA LEU A 256 -12.77 2.04 -5.75
C LEU A 256 -11.38 1.74 -5.18
N ASP A 257 -11.24 1.90 -3.86
CA ASP A 257 -10.13 1.37 -3.07
C ASP A 257 -8.71 1.62 -3.62
N ALA A 258 -8.19 2.83 -3.35
CA ALA A 258 -6.80 3.22 -3.62
C ALA A 258 -5.94 3.20 -2.32
N SER A 259 -6.17 2.24 -1.43
CA SER A 259 -5.62 2.20 -0.06
C SER A 259 -4.11 2.02 0.03
N ARG A 260 -3.47 1.45 -1.00
CA ARG A 260 -2.00 1.23 -1.03
C ARG A 260 -1.18 2.47 -1.34
N GLY A 261 -1.83 3.58 -1.63
CA GLY A 261 -1.21 4.85 -1.96
C GLY A 261 -1.20 5.11 -3.46
N THR A 262 -1.01 6.36 -3.82
CA THR A 262 -1.28 6.89 -5.17
C THR A 262 -0.01 7.25 -5.94
N CYS A 263 1.11 6.60 -5.66
CA CYS A 263 2.39 6.87 -6.33
C CYS A 263 3.19 5.56 -6.45
N GLY A 264 3.56 5.22 -7.68
CA GLY A 264 4.31 3.99 -7.98
C GLY A 264 4.84 3.96 -9.40
N ASP A 265 5.09 2.77 -9.90
CA ASP A 265 5.44 2.51 -11.30
C ASP A 265 4.17 2.21 -12.10
N PRO A 266 4.04 2.64 -13.36
CA PRO A 266 2.91 2.27 -14.22
C PRO A 266 2.64 0.77 -14.29
N ALA A 267 3.70 -0.05 -14.16
CA ALA A 267 3.59 -1.50 -14.19
C ALA A 267 2.66 -2.06 -13.10
N ASP A 268 2.50 -1.37 -11.96
CA ASP A 268 1.63 -1.80 -10.87
C ASP A 268 0.17 -1.90 -11.34
N ASP A 269 -0.41 -0.78 -11.80
CA ASP A 269 -1.82 -0.75 -12.23
C ASP A 269 -2.07 -1.62 -13.46
N LEU A 270 -1.13 -1.62 -14.41
CA LEU A 270 -1.27 -2.38 -15.64
C LEU A 270 -1.28 -3.88 -15.39
N THR A 271 -0.37 -4.37 -14.54
CA THR A 271 -0.32 -5.80 -14.24
C THR A 271 -1.48 -6.24 -13.34
N ALA A 272 -1.99 -5.34 -12.48
CA ALA A 272 -3.17 -5.61 -11.66
C ALA A 272 -4.42 -5.86 -12.51
N MET A 273 -4.64 -5.06 -13.56
CA MET A 273 -5.73 -5.30 -14.51
C MET A 273 -5.44 -6.52 -15.38
N ALA A 274 -4.25 -6.59 -15.96
CA ALA A 274 -3.93 -7.54 -16.99
C ALA A 274 -3.96 -9.01 -16.52
N VAL A 275 -3.48 -9.31 -15.30
CA VAL A 275 -3.50 -10.68 -14.77
C VAL A 275 -4.92 -11.25 -14.70
N ASN A 276 -5.92 -10.41 -14.53
CA ASN A 276 -7.31 -10.83 -14.43
C ASN A 276 -7.88 -11.34 -15.76
N PHE A 277 -7.43 -10.82 -16.91
CA PHE A 277 -7.82 -11.42 -18.20
C PHE A 277 -7.36 -12.89 -18.30
N LEU A 278 -6.16 -13.18 -17.77
CA LEU A 278 -5.67 -14.56 -17.72
C LEU A 278 -6.44 -15.39 -16.69
N LEU A 279 -6.70 -14.84 -15.50
CA LEU A 279 -7.45 -15.53 -14.45
C LEU A 279 -8.81 -16.01 -14.98
N PHE A 280 -9.61 -15.11 -15.53
CA PHE A 280 -10.91 -15.46 -16.10
C PHE A 280 -10.79 -16.39 -17.33
N GLY A 281 -9.70 -16.26 -18.09
CA GLY A 281 -9.39 -17.18 -19.19
C GLY A 281 -9.09 -18.61 -18.73
N MET A 282 -8.58 -18.82 -17.51
CA MET A 282 -8.37 -20.17 -16.98
C MET A 282 -9.67 -20.92 -16.73
N GLU A 283 -10.76 -20.22 -16.46
CA GLU A 283 -12.09 -20.82 -16.27
C GLU A 283 -12.65 -21.38 -17.59
N SER A 284 -12.31 -20.75 -18.74
CA SER A 284 -12.77 -21.17 -20.05
C SER A 284 -11.77 -20.87 -21.16
N ARG A 285 -10.92 -21.84 -21.48
CA ARG A 285 -9.90 -21.69 -22.54
C ARG A 285 -10.47 -21.33 -23.91
N ALA A 286 -11.67 -21.82 -24.24
CA ALA A 286 -12.35 -21.51 -25.50
C ALA A 286 -12.67 -20.00 -25.63
N SER A 287 -12.74 -19.28 -24.51
CA SER A 287 -13.01 -17.84 -24.47
C SER A 287 -11.81 -16.97 -24.85
N TRP A 288 -10.60 -17.50 -24.88
CA TRP A 288 -9.41 -16.67 -25.09
C TRP A 288 -9.40 -16.00 -26.46
N ARG A 289 -9.50 -16.80 -27.52
CA ARG A 289 -9.29 -16.31 -28.89
C ARG A 289 -10.27 -15.21 -29.33
N THR A 290 -11.54 -15.31 -28.94
CA THR A 290 -12.63 -14.43 -29.39
C THR A 290 -13.21 -13.58 -28.27
N GLY A 291 -12.69 -13.70 -27.08
CA GLY A 291 -13.14 -13.01 -25.87
C GLY A 291 -11.98 -12.34 -25.14
N LEU A 292 -11.54 -12.95 -24.05
CA LEU A 292 -10.58 -12.34 -23.09
C LEU A 292 -9.23 -11.99 -23.72
N GLY A 293 -8.73 -12.78 -24.67
CA GLY A 293 -7.49 -12.45 -25.40
C GLY A 293 -7.64 -11.21 -26.28
N MET A 294 -8.84 -10.98 -26.86
CA MET A 294 -9.10 -9.72 -27.55
C MET A 294 -9.03 -8.51 -26.59
N LEU A 295 -9.59 -8.66 -25.38
CA LEU A 295 -9.53 -7.62 -24.35
C LEU A 295 -8.10 -7.40 -23.85
N TRP A 296 -7.33 -8.48 -23.64
CA TRP A 296 -5.90 -8.42 -23.31
C TRP A 296 -5.11 -7.60 -24.32
N HIS A 297 -5.23 -7.94 -25.61
CA HIS A 297 -4.50 -7.22 -26.65
C HIS A 297 -4.96 -5.78 -26.81
N ALA A 298 -6.27 -5.54 -26.73
CA ALA A 298 -6.81 -4.18 -26.79
C ALA A 298 -6.30 -3.32 -25.63
N PHE A 299 -6.29 -3.85 -24.40
CA PHE A 299 -5.82 -3.12 -23.22
C PHE A 299 -4.37 -2.61 -23.37
N TRP A 300 -3.47 -3.52 -23.75
CA TRP A 300 -2.07 -3.18 -23.91
C TRP A 300 -1.82 -2.26 -25.11
N ASN A 301 -2.46 -2.52 -26.25
CA ASN A 301 -2.30 -1.72 -27.46
C ASN A 301 -2.80 -0.29 -27.25
N GLU A 302 -3.98 -0.11 -26.64
CA GLU A 302 -4.56 1.21 -26.35
C GLU A 302 -3.72 1.98 -25.34
N TYR A 303 -3.20 1.31 -24.30
CA TYR A 303 -2.31 1.95 -23.36
C TYR A 303 -1.02 2.44 -24.03
N PHE A 304 -0.33 1.57 -24.79
CA PHE A 304 0.91 1.95 -25.45
C PHE A 304 0.71 2.99 -26.55
N ALA A 305 -0.42 2.98 -27.24
CA ALA A 305 -0.77 4.01 -28.21
C ALA A 305 -0.95 5.39 -27.54
N ALA A 306 -1.60 5.42 -26.37
CA ALA A 306 -1.83 6.64 -25.61
C ALA A 306 -0.60 7.10 -24.81
N ARG A 307 0.22 6.16 -24.34
CA ARG A 307 1.43 6.43 -23.53
C ARG A 307 2.55 5.44 -23.89
N PRO A 308 3.39 5.77 -24.85
CA PRO A 308 4.58 4.96 -25.17
C PRO A 308 5.53 4.87 -23.97
N ASP A 309 5.90 3.65 -23.59
CA ASP A 309 6.86 3.37 -22.52
C ASP A 309 7.71 2.15 -22.88
N PRO A 310 8.89 2.33 -23.49
CA PRO A 310 9.73 1.24 -23.98
C PRO A 310 10.34 0.39 -22.85
N GLU A 311 10.38 0.90 -21.61
CA GLU A 311 10.93 0.19 -20.47
C GLU A 311 9.87 -0.59 -19.67
N LEU A 312 8.59 -0.34 -19.90
CA LEU A 312 7.50 -0.89 -19.08
C LEU A 312 7.59 -2.39 -18.91
N LEU A 313 7.66 -3.12 -20.02
CA LEU A 313 7.68 -4.57 -20.00
C LEU A 313 8.97 -5.16 -19.40
N ALA A 314 10.08 -4.40 -19.43
CA ALA A 314 11.31 -4.76 -18.75
C ALA A 314 11.28 -4.46 -17.22
N CYS A 315 10.39 -3.60 -16.76
CA CYS A 315 10.19 -3.28 -15.34
C CYS A 315 9.03 -4.10 -14.70
N ALA A 316 8.16 -4.67 -15.53
CA ALA A 316 6.93 -5.35 -15.09
C ALA A 316 7.11 -6.67 -14.31
N PRO A 317 8.19 -7.49 -14.44
CA PRO A 317 8.23 -8.83 -13.87
C PRO A 317 7.88 -8.92 -12.38
N PRO A 318 8.42 -8.12 -11.45
CA PRO A 318 8.09 -8.25 -10.04
C PRO A 318 6.64 -7.81 -9.74
N TYR A 319 6.09 -6.84 -10.46
CA TYR A 319 4.68 -6.44 -10.35
C TYR A 319 3.76 -7.52 -10.87
N TRP A 320 4.10 -8.11 -12.02
CA TRP A 320 3.40 -9.27 -12.57
C TRP A 320 3.38 -10.45 -11.61
N THR A 321 4.54 -10.76 -11.01
CA THR A 321 4.68 -11.84 -10.03
C THR A 321 3.81 -11.58 -8.81
N TRP A 322 3.84 -10.37 -8.27
CA TRP A 322 3.00 -10.00 -7.15
C TRP A 322 1.51 -10.23 -7.44
N ARG A 323 1.02 -9.71 -8.56
CA ARG A 323 -0.39 -9.85 -8.94
C ARG A 323 -0.74 -11.32 -9.25
N THR A 324 0.19 -12.07 -9.81
CA THR A 324 0.04 -13.51 -9.98
C THR A 324 -0.06 -14.24 -8.65
N LEU A 325 0.78 -13.91 -7.68
CA LEU A 325 0.70 -14.49 -6.34
C LEU A 325 -0.65 -14.20 -5.67
N VAL A 326 -1.20 -13.00 -5.83
CA VAL A 326 -2.53 -12.66 -5.30
C VAL A 326 -3.60 -13.55 -5.92
N VAL A 327 -3.67 -13.63 -7.26
CA VAL A 327 -4.72 -14.41 -7.94
C VAL A 327 -4.53 -15.93 -7.79
N CYS A 328 -3.31 -16.38 -7.49
CA CYS A 328 -3.01 -17.79 -7.21
C CYS A 328 -3.22 -18.17 -5.73
N ASN A 329 -3.47 -17.22 -4.83
CA ASN A 329 -3.70 -17.54 -3.43
C ASN A 329 -5.14 -18.04 -3.22
N PRO A 330 -5.32 -19.26 -2.66
CA PRO A 330 -6.64 -19.86 -2.49
C PRO A 330 -7.52 -19.15 -1.46
N VAL A 331 -6.98 -18.28 -0.61
CA VAL A 331 -7.76 -17.44 0.28
C VAL A 331 -8.62 -16.46 -0.51
N PHE A 332 -8.07 -15.90 -1.61
CA PHE A 332 -8.79 -14.93 -2.46
C PHE A 332 -9.50 -15.62 -3.64
N TYR A 333 -8.90 -16.65 -4.22
CA TYR A 333 -9.42 -17.33 -5.41
C TYR A 333 -9.42 -18.87 -5.22
N PRO A 334 -10.33 -19.38 -4.36
CA PRO A 334 -10.39 -20.80 -4.02
C PRO A 334 -10.70 -21.70 -5.24
N GLU A 335 -11.48 -21.19 -6.19
CA GLU A 335 -11.94 -21.95 -7.35
C GLU A 335 -10.88 -22.10 -8.46
N LEU A 336 -9.76 -21.34 -8.39
CA LEU A 336 -8.69 -21.49 -9.38
C LEU A 336 -8.07 -22.89 -9.29
N SER A 337 -8.14 -23.64 -10.38
CA SER A 337 -7.60 -25.00 -10.43
C SER A 337 -6.09 -25.06 -10.20
N ALA A 338 -5.58 -26.19 -9.68
CA ALA A 338 -4.14 -26.41 -9.52
C ALA A 338 -3.38 -26.22 -10.85
N GLN A 339 -3.95 -26.66 -11.97
CA GLN A 339 -3.35 -26.46 -13.29
C GLN A 339 -3.35 -24.98 -13.72
N GLY A 340 -4.43 -24.24 -13.44
CA GLY A 340 -4.51 -22.80 -13.71
C GLY A 340 -3.46 -22.03 -12.89
N ARG A 341 -3.35 -22.37 -11.61
CA ARG A 341 -2.34 -21.83 -10.70
C ARG A 341 -0.93 -22.11 -11.18
N ASP A 342 -0.64 -23.36 -11.57
CA ASP A 342 0.67 -23.75 -12.09
C ASP A 342 1.09 -22.95 -13.32
N ARG A 343 0.17 -22.75 -14.26
CA ARG A 343 0.42 -21.99 -15.48
C ARG A 343 0.67 -20.52 -15.21
N LEU A 344 -0.12 -19.90 -14.35
CA LEU A 344 0.05 -18.48 -14.00
C LEU A 344 1.37 -18.25 -13.26
N LEU A 345 1.71 -19.10 -12.28
CA LEU A 345 3.00 -19.04 -11.59
C LEU A 345 4.16 -19.32 -12.55
N GLY A 346 4.04 -20.29 -13.45
CA GLY A 346 5.05 -20.56 -14.48
C GLY A 346 5.30 -19.36 -15.41
N LEU A 347 4.26 -18.58 -15.72
CA LEU A 347 4.43 -17.34 -16.48
C LEU A 347 5.17 -16.27 -15.67
N ALA A 348 4.91 -16.17 -14.37
CA ALA A 348 5.65 -15.26 -13.50
C ALA A 348 7.13 -15.63 -13.39
N GLU A 349 7.44 -16.93 -13.21
CA GLU A 349 8.79 -17.47 -13.20
C GLU A 349 9.53 -17.17 -14.53
N ARG A 350 8.83 -17.38 -15.65
CA ARG A 350 9.36 -17.08 -16.98
C ARG A 350 9.68 -15.59 -17.14
N ALA A 351 8.79 -14.71 -16.68
CA ALA A 351 9.00 -13.25 -16.75
C ALA A 351 10.19 -12.80 -15.89
N LEU A 352 10.32 -13.32 -14.67
CA LEU A 352 11.45 -13.03 -13.79
C LEU A 352 12.77 -13.49 -14.41
N SER A 353 12.80 -14.72 -14.95
CA SER A 353 13.99 -15.32 -15.58
C SER A 353 14.40 -14.60 -16.87
N ALA A 354 13.44 -14.27 -17.74
CA ALA A 354 13.67 -13.53 -18.97
C ALA A 354 13.93 -12.03 -18.74
N ARG A 355 13.76 -11.56 -17.51
CA ARG A 355 13.88 -10.17 -17.10
C ARG A 355 13.01 -9.20 -17.90
N ARG A 356 11.88 -9.68 -18.36
CA ARG A 356 10.83 -8.91 -19.04
C ARG A 356 9.53 -9.69 -19.06
N LEU A 357 8.42 -8.98 -19.15
CA LEU A 357 7.14 -9.58 -19.51
C LEU A 357 6.98 -9.55 -21.04
N ASP A 358 6.66 -10.67 -21.65
CA ASP A 358 6.32 -10.74 -23.07
C ASP A 358 4.82 -11.02 -23.20
N LEU A 359 4.11 -10.09 -23.82
CA LEU A 359 2.65 -10.15 -23.93
C LEU A 359 2.17 -11.33 -24.79
N ALA A 360 3.00 -11.83 -25.71
CA ALA A 360 2.67 -12.98 -26.55
C ALA A 360 2.59 -14.30 -25.76
N TRP A 361 3.22 -14.38 -24.59
CA TRP A 361 3.13 -15.59 -23.75
C TRP A 361 1.73 -15.85 -23.21
N ALA A 362 0.90 -14.81 -23.09
CA ALA A 362 -0.51 -14.97 -22.75
C ALA A 362 -1.23 -15.91 -23.75
N ASP A 363 -1.01 -15.74 -25.05
CA ASP A 363 -1.62 -16.61 -26.07
C ASP A 363 -1.10 -18.06 -26.00
N GLU A 364 0.15 -18.26 -25.58
CA GLU A 364 0.72 -19.59 -25.41
C GLU A 364 0.03 -20.40 -24.30
N LEU A 365 -0.46 -19.71 -23.24
CA LEU A 365 -1.16 -20.36 -22.12
C LEU A 365 -2.49 -21.02 -22.55
N PHE A 366 -3.10 -20.56 -23.63
CA PHE A 366 -4.44 -20.97 -24.07
C PHE A 366 -4.44 -21.79 -25.40
N ARG A 367 -3.25 -22.09 -25.90
CA ARG A 367 -3.07 -23.02 -27.03
C ARG A 367 -3.27 -24.50 -26.67
#